data_c79503fa23cb9af6db9fecf80a886b99
#
_entry.id   c79503fa23cb9af6db9fecf80a886b99
#
_cell.length_a   1.000
_cell.length_b   1.000
_cell.length_c   1.000
_cell.angle_alpha   90.00
_cell.angle_beta   90.00
_cell.angle_gamma   90.00
#
_symmetry.space_group_name_H-M   'P 1'
#
loop_
_entity.id
_entity.type
_entity.pdbx_description
1 polymer ?
#
loop_
_entity_poly.entity_id
_entity_poly.type
_entity_poly.pdbx_seq_one_letter_code
_entity_poly.pdbx_strand_id
1 'polypeptide(L)'
;MVFRNRQKTISVADVLHGCAPGRIQSVGYMQVIPLVSDLSDNRFVSPIEADAEVFTTSYGTLGFRNPSDCLLIVPCHAGYVVKQAAQDHAMAHAGVVQSAGERSYNTAMCIQQSQGGFIQRGAYRMLILPHALRERALAVRKEQSYNKLWDAISVFNREMGVQAAGHLEFFLKHFRKELDEFVAEFECVPRQIGAIILVNDQVVGVERAPSHAYWQSVWPSLIRECYGSLAIRVAQLKGEQPEAPASRTPVPDVSSLDELESVIAEIASQEDERAKETVRELLDEELTLSRDDSTAGLSIETVQPDRFTGQVIRDGEKIVYASLPTAQKWLTDNKWQKAQPFAI
;
A
#
# COMPACT_ATOMS: atom_id res chain seq x y z
N MET A 1 18.09 4.02 -33.56
CA MET A 1 16.98 3.07 -33.50
C MET A 1 16.05 3.57 -32.38
N VAL A 2 14.90 4.14 -32.72
CA VAL A 2 13.93 4.61 -31.74
C VAL A 2 13.15 3.38 -31.29
N PHE A 3 13.44 2.86 -30.10
CA PHE A 3 12.62 1.85 -29.47
C PHE A 3 11.23 2.48 -29.23
N ARG A 4 10.26 2.16 -30.05
CA ARG A 4 8.85 2.42 -29.74
C ARG A 4 8.56 1.64 -28.45
N ASN A 5 8.36 2.38 -27.37
CA ASN A 5 7.85 1.86 -26.10
C ASN A 5 6.47 1.24 -26.43
N ARG A 6 6.41 -0.07 -26.62
CA ARG A 6 5.14 -0.77 -26.79
C ARG A 6 4.44 -0.70 -25.44
N GLN A 7 3.43 0.13 -25.35
CA GLN A 7 2.48 0.05 -24.25
C GLN A 7 1.88 -1.36 -24.26
N LYS A 8 1.88 -1.99 -23.11
CA LYS A 8 1.24 -3.29 -22.90
C LYS A 8 -0.01 -3.07 -22.05
N THR A 9 -1.10 -3.68 -22.44
CA THR A 9 -2.33 -3.71 -21.64
C THR A 9 -2.45 -5.07 -20.97
N ILE A 10 -2.81 -5.06 -19.71
CA ILE A 10 -3.24 -6.20 -18.91
C ILE A 10 -4.56 -5.86 -18.24
N SER A 11 -5.23 -6.84 -17.65
CA SER A 11 -6.42 -6.61 -16.83
C SER A 11 -6.13 -6.76 -15.34
N VAL A 12 -7.04 -6.30 -14.48
CA VAL A 12 -7.00 -6.62 -13.05
C VAL A 12 -7.15 -8.13 -12.84
N ALA A 13 -7.86 -8.84 -13.73
CA ALA A 13 -7.90 -10.32 -13.71
C ALA A 13 -6.51 -10.95 -13.81
N ASP A 14 -5.58 -10.39 -14.61
CA ASP A 14 -4.20 -10.87 -14.68
C ASP A 14 -3.47 -10.64 -13.35
N VAL A 15 -3.73 -9.53 -12.67
CA VAL A 15 -3.19 -9.23 -11.34
C VAL A 15 -3.73 -10.22 -10.30
N LEU A 16 -5.01 -10.56 -10.37
CA LEU A 16 -5.68 -11.45 -9.42
C LEU A 16 -5.55 -12.94 -9.78
N HIS A 17 -4.86 -13.26 -10.86
CA HIS A 17 -4.72 -14.65 -11.34
C HIS A 17 -4.23 -15.60 -10.24
N GLY A 18 -4.97 -16.68 -10.02
CA GLY A 18 -4.66 -17.68 -8.99
C GLY A 18 -5.00 -17.26 -7.56
N CYS A 19 -5.69 -16.14 -7.36
CA CYS A 19 -6.22 -15.71 -6.07
C CYS A 19 -7.72 -15.98 -5.99
N ALA A 20 -8.19 -16.29 -4.79
CA ALA A 20 -9.60 -16.33 -4.45
C ALA A 20 -9.88 -15.25 -3.36
N PRO A 21 -11.04 -14.58 -3.41
CA PRO A 21 -11.42 -13.67 -2.33
C PRO A 21 -11.71 -14.46 -1.05
N GLY A 22 -11.18 -14.01 0.06
CA GLY A 22 -11.58 -14.43 1.39
C GLY A 22 -12.72 -13.59 1.94
N ARG A 23 -13.14 -13.89 3.16
CA ARG A 23 -14.19 -13.15 3.86
C ARG A 23 -13.80 -11.70 4.08
N ILE A 24 -14.71 -10.77 3.84
CA ILE A 24 -14.50 -9.34 4.13
C ILE A 24 -14.28 -9.16 5.63
N GLN A 25 -13.26 -8.37 5.95
CA GLN A 25 -13.04 -7.83 7.29
C GLN A 25 -13.36 -6.34 7.27
N SER A 26 -13.98 -5.83 8.32
CA SER A 26 -14.42 -4.43 8.38
C SER A 26 -14.00 -3.79 9.70
N VAL A 27 -13.31 -2.64 9.63
CA VAL A 27 -12.88 -1.85 10.79
C VAL A 27 -13.15 -0.38 10.48
N GLY A 28 -14.10 0.22 11.16
CA GLY A 28 -14.53 1.58 10.88
C GLY A 28 -14.97 1.77 9.43
N TYR A 29 -14.33 2.70 8.75
CA TYR A 29 -14.58 2.99 7.34
C TYR A 29 -13.73 2.16 6.38
N MET A 30 -12.82 1.34 6.89
CA MET A 30 -11.98 0.48 6.06
C MET A 30 -12.53 -0.95 6.03
N GLN A 31 -12.50 -1.53 4.84
CA GLN A 31 -12.83 -2.93 4.60
C GLN A 31 -11.71 -3.57 3.80
N VAL A 32 -11.46 -4.83 4.07
CA VAL A 32 -10.42 -5.61 3.41
C VAL A 32 -11.02 -6.91 2.91
N ILE A 33 -10.87 -7.18 1.63
CA ILE A 33 -11.12 -8.48 1.02
C ILE A 33 -9.76 -9.17 0.90
N PRO A 34 -9.44 -10.15 1.74
CA PRO A 34 -8.19 -10.91 1.61
C PRO A 34 -8.15 -11.65 0.27
N LEU A 35 -7.00 -11.63 -0.39
CA LEU A 35 -6.73 -12.45 -1.57
C LEU A 35 -5.90 -13.64 -1.14
N VAL A 36 -6.51 -14.82 -1.13
CA VAL A 36 -5.87 -16.08 -0.72
C VAL A 36 -5.45 -16.89 -1.92
N SER A 37 -4.32 -17.58 -1.82
CA SER A 37 -3.77 -18.37 -2.92
C SER A 37 -2.92 -19.51 -2.39
N ASP A 38 -2.93 -20.65 -3.11
CA ASP A 38 -1.96 -21.72 -2.94
C ASP A 38 -0.66 -21.46 -3.72
N LEU A 39 -0.65 -20.43 -4.56
CA LEU A 39 0.53 -20.00 -5.28
C LEU A 39 1.46 -19.27 -4.31
N SER A 40 2.71 -19.72 -4.23
CA SER A 40 3.76 -19.08 -3.47
C SER A 40 5.04 -19.06 -4.31
N ASP A 41 5.67 -17.90 -4.39
CA ASP A 41 6.93 -17.75 -5.10
C ASP A 41 8.04 -17.33 -4.14
N ASN A 42 8.64 -18.32 -3.50
CA ASN A 42 9.65 -18.13 -2.45
C ASN A 42 11.02 -17.67 -3.01
N ARG A 43 11.13 -17.42 -4.32
CA ARG A 43 12.31 -16.76 -4.92
C ARG A 43 12.40 -15.29 -4.53
N PHE A 44 11.33 -14.73 -3.99
CA PHE A 44 11.22 -13.30 -3.65
C PHE A 44 10.97 -13.11 -2.17
N VAL A 45 11.69 -12.16 -1.59
CA VAL A 45 11.57 -11.77 -0.18
C VAL A 45 11.41 -10.26 -0.06
N SER A 46 10.81 -9.81 1.05
CA SER A 46 10.74 -8.39 1.40
C SER A 46 12.01 -7.94 2.13
N PRO A 47 12.21 -6.62 2.29
CA PRO A 47 13.31 -6.11 3.12
C PRO A 47 13.28 -6.60 4.58
N ILE A 48 12.09 -6.85 5.14
CA ILE A 48 11.92 -7.34 6.51
C ILE A 48 12.26 -8.83 6.60
N GLU A 49 11.74 -9.67 5.68
CA GLU A 49 12.06 -11.10 5.66
C GLU A 49 13.55 -11.36 5.44
N ALA A 50 14.18 -10.58 4.58
CA ALA A 50 15.59 -10.73 4.25
C ALA A 50 16.51 -10.17 5.35
N ASP A 51 16.00 -9.51 6.37
CA ASP A 51 16.79 -8.69 7.29
C ASP A 51 17.75 -7.75 6.53
N ALA A 52 17.21 -7.10 5.51
CA ALA A 52 18.01 -6.29 4.59
C ALA A 52 18.58 -5.06 5.30
N GLU A 53 19.85 -4.78 5.08
CA GLU A 53 20.44 -3.53 5.52
C GLU A 53 19.94 -2.37 4.65
N VAL A 54 19.41 -1.33 5.28
CA VAL A 54 19.00 -0.08 4.61
C VAL A 54 19.96 1.02 5.01
N PHE A 55 20.41 1.79 4.03
CA PHE A 55 21.37 2.88 4.26
C PHE A 55 21.18 4.04 3.28
N THR A 56 21.75 5.20 3.60
CA THR A 56 21.81 6.37 2.73
C THR A 56 23.26 6.82 2.53
N THR A 57 23.62 7.10 1.29
CA THR A 57 24.95 7.64 0.93
C THR A 57 24.91 9.15 0.68
N SER A 58 23.75 9.68 0.31
CA SER A 58 23.48 11.10 0.11
C SER A 58 21.99 11.38 0.26
N TYR A 59 21.59 12.64 0.38
CA TYR A 59 20.18 13.03 0.37
C TYR A 59 19.52 12.59 -0.93
N GLY A 60 18.33 11.98 -0.81
CA GLY A 60 17.60 11.44 -1.96
C GLY A 60 18.08 10.07 -2.43
N THR A 61 18.96 9.39 -1.67
CA THR A 61 19.36 8.00 -1.96
C THR A 61 18.89 7.05 -0.88
N LEU A 62 18.48 5.87 -1.31
CA LEU A 62 18.29 4.70 -0.45
C LEU A 62 19.05 3.52 -1.04
N GLY A 63 19.92 2.92 -0.25
CA GLY A 63 20.63 1.70 -0.57
C GLY A 63 20.07 0.51 0.22
N PHE A 64 20.07 -0.64 -0.42
CA PHE A 64 19.66 -1.91 0.16
C PHE A 64 20.75 -2.94 -0.06
N ARG A 65 21.17 -3.61 1.00
CA ARG A 65 21.96 -4.82 0.92
C ARG A 65 21.07 -6.00 1.28
N ASN A 66 20.98 -6.93 0.36
CA ASN A 66 20.22 -8.15 0.49
C ASN A 66 21.16 -9.29 0.93
N PRO A 67 21.11 -9.76 2.17
CA PRO A 67 21.95 -10.87 2.63
C PRO A 67 21.42 -12.24 2.23
N SER A 68 20.18 -12.33 1.70
CA SER A 68 19.51 -13.59 1.39
C SER A 68 19.90 -14.14 0.00
N ASP A 69 19.66 -15.41 -0.21
CA ASP A 69 19.81 -16.10 -1.49
C ASP A 69 18.64 -15.86 -2.46
N CYS A 70 17.61 -15.14 -2.02
CA CYS A 70 16.43 -14.80 -2.81
C CYS A 70 16.56 -13.40 -3.44
N LEU A 71 15.76 -13.12 -4.48
CA LEU A 71 15.60 -11.76 -4.99
C LEU A 71 14.79 -10.93 -4.00
N LEU A 72 15.30 -9.76 -3.62
CA LEU A 72 14.59 -8.87 -2.72
C LEU A 72 13.74 -7.91 -3.54
N ILE A 73 12.44 -7.87 -3.28
CA ILE A 73 11.52 -6.86 -3.80
C ILE A 73 11.29 -5.80 -2.73
N VAL A 74 11.71 -4.57 -3.01
CA VAL A 74 11.38 -3.41 -2.17
C VAL A 74 9.99 -2.92 -2.55
N PRO A 75 9.03 -2.87 -1.60
CA PRO A 75 7.66 -2.47 -1.91
C PRO A 75 7.58 -1.05 -2.50
N CYS A 76 6.62 -0.85 -3.39
CA CYS A 76 6.33 0.47 -3.96
C CYS A 76 6.00 1.47 -2.85
N HIS A 77 6.73 2.60 -2.82
CA HIS A 77 6.60 3.66 -1.82
C HIS A 77 6.92 3.24 -0.37
N ALA A 78 7.77 2.20 -0.20
CA ALA A 78 8.28 1.85 1.12
C ALA A 78 9.11 3.00 1.69
N GLY A 79 8.77 3.44 2.90
CA GLY A 79 9.48 4.45 3.67
C GLY A 79 10.23 3.81 4.84
N TYR A 80 11.33 4.42 5.23
CA TYR A 80 12.20 3.97 6.30
C TYR A 80 12.37 5.08 7.31
N VAL A 81 11.80 4.87 8.49
CA VAL A 81 11.86 5.78 9.62
C VAL A 81 12.93 5.32 10.57
N VAL A 82 13.87 6.20 10.87
CA VAL A 82 15.03 5.92 11.71
C VAL A 82 14.94 6.76 12.99
N LYS A 83 14.97 6.12 14.13
CA LYS A 83 14.96 6.88 15.39
C LYS A 83 16.27 7.66 15.56
N GLN A 84 16.16 8.98 15.61
CA GLN A 84 17.05 9.96 16.27
C GLN A 84 18.24 10.57 15.53
N ALA A 85 18.70 10.12 14.36
CA ALA A 85 19.92 10.75 13.83
C ALA A 85 20.03 10.75 12.30
N ALA A 86 18.99 10.39 11.59
CA ALA A 86 19.04 10.36 10.14
C ALA A 86 17.70 10.84 9.55
N GLN A 87 17.79 11.35 8.35
CA GLN A 87 16.63 11.80 7.60
C GLN A 87 15.83 10.59 7.11
N ASP A 88 14.53 10.58 7.43
CA ASP A 88 13.62 9.54 6.96
C ASP A 88 13.42 9.65 5.44
N HIS A 89 13.52 8.54 4.74
CA HIS A 89 13.40 8.48 3.28
C HIS A 89 12.36 7.46 2.85
N ALA A 90 11.75 7.69 1.70
CA ALA A 90 10.88 6.75 1.03
C ALA A 90 11.30 6.48 -0.41
N MET A 91 11.03 5.26 -0.88
CA MET A 91 11.15 4.89 -2.28
C MET A 91 10.10 5.62 -3.12
N ALA A 92 10.50 6.16 -4.25
CA ALA A 92 9.58 6.75 -5.21
C ALA A 92 8.88 5.71 -6.10
N HIS A 93 9.38 4.50 -6.11
CA HIS A 93 8.91 3.37 -6.93
C HIS A 93 9.29 2.04 -6.26
N ALA A 94 8.79 0.93 -6.76
CA ALA A 94 9.24 -0.40 -6.35
C ALA A 94 10.69 -0.65 -6.79
N GLY A 95 11.40 -1.50 -6.06
CA GLY A 95 12.77 -1.85 -6.35
C GLY A 95 13.01 -3.36 -6.37
N VAL A 96 14.09 -3.79 -7.06
CA VAL A 96 14.56 -5.17 -7.04
C VAL A 96 16.05 -5.17 -6.75
N VAL A 97 16.47 -5.99 -5.78
CA VAL A 97 17.89 -6.20 -5.44
C VAL A 97 18.22 -7.67 -5.62
N GLN A 98 19.35 -7.94 -6.24
CA GLN A 98 19.80 -9.33 -6.48
C GLN A 98 20.08 -10.05 -5.17
N SER A 99 20.04 -11.38 -5.19
CA SER A 99 20.47 -12.24 -4.09
C SER A 99 21.92 -11.94 -3.73
N ALA A 100 22.22 -11.94 -2.43
CA ALA A 100 23.54 -11.60 -1.88
C ALA A 100 24.14 -10.30 -2.46
N GLY A 101 23.28 -9.36 -2.90
CA GLY A 101 23.65 -8.16 -3.65
C GLY A 101 23.34 -6.85 -2.93
N GLU A 102 23.78 -5.77 -3.54
CA GLU A 102 23.54 -4.41 -3.07
C GLU A 102 23.04 -3.54 -4.24
N ARG A 103 22.08 -2.65 -3.96
CA ARG A 103 21.59 -1.67 -4.92
C ARG A 103 21.19 -0.37 -4.25
N SER A 104 21.59 0.74 -4.86
CA SER A 104 21.18 2.09 -4.43
C SER A 104 20.23 2.73 -5.44
N TYR A 105 19.25 3.45 -4.93
CA TYR A 105 18.27 4.22 -5.68
C TYR A 105 18.46 5.70 -5.38
N ASN A 106 18.80 6.49 -6.41
CA ASN A 106 19.09 7.92 -6.30
C ASN A 106 17.87 8.83 -6.52
N THR A 107 16.71 8.24 -6.55
CA THR A 107 15.42 8.91 -6.69
C THR A 107 14.55 8.78 -5.44
N ALA A 108 15.12 8.39 -4.32
CA ALA A 108 14.42 8.36 -3.04
C ALA A 108 13.98 9.79 -2.62
N MET A 109 13.01 9.85 -1.74
CA MET A 109 12.37 11.08 -1.29
C MET A 109 12.56 11.22 0.20
N CYS A 110 13.03 12.37 0.65
CA CYS A 110 12.97 12.73 2.05
C CYS A 110 11.52 12.97 2.47
N ILE A 111 11.09 12.35 3.56
CA ILE A 111 9.75 12.51 4.13
C ILE A 111 9.75 13.29 5.44
N GLN A 112 10.90 13.90 5.76
CA GLN A 112 11.12 14.62 7.02
C GLN A 112 11.92 15.91 6.77
N GLN A 113 11.25 17.00 6.51
CA GLN A 113 11.89 18.32 6.37
C GLN A 113 12.64 18.70 7.66
N SER A 114 13.78 19.38 7.53
CA SER A 114 14.62 19.86 8.65
C SER A 114 15.32 18.79 9.51
N GLN A 115 15.18 17.50 9.23
CA GLN A 115 16.00 16.47 9.88
C GLN A 115 17.24 16.20 9.04
N GLY A 116 18.41 16.30 9.64
CA GLY A 116 19.69 15.97 8.99
C GLY A 116 20.18 14.57 9.31
N GLY A 117 21.24 14.15 8.59
CA GLY A 117 21.93 12.88 8.82
C GLY A 117 21.55 11.77 7.83
N PHE A 118 22.36 10.72 7.82
CA PHE A 118 22.21 9.58 6.93
C PHE A 118 21.90 8.31 7.71
N ILE A 119 21.07 7.44 7.15
CA ILE A 119 20.83 6.11 7.68
C ILE A 119 22.15 5.35 7.60
N GLN A 120 22.72 5.08 8.77
CA GLN A 120 23.84 4.17 8.91
C GLN A 120 23.25 2.89 9.48
N ARG A 121 23.54 1.75 8.86
CA ARG A 121 23.18 0.38 9.26
C ARG A 121 22.60 0.30 10.68
N GLY A 122 21.31 0.42 10.83
CA GLY A 122 20.64 0.46 12.13
C GLY A 122 19.19 0.01 12.07
N ALA A 123 18.57 -0.10 13.22
CA ALA A 123 17.18 -0.45 13.32
C ALA A 123 16.30 0.63 12.65
N TYR A 124 15.48 0.21 11.72
CA TYR A 124 14.49 1.05 11.05
C TYR A 124 13.08 0.47 11.23
N ARG A 125 12.10 1.32 11.07
CA ARG A 125 10.71 0.90 10.88
C ARG A 125 10.33 1.15 9.43
N MET A 126 9.92 0.11 8.73
CA MET A 126 9.33 0.25 7.41
C MET A 126 7.90 0.74 7.54
N LEU A 127 7.49 1.63 6.64
CA LEU A 127 6.12 2.04 6.39
C LEU A 127 5.83 1.98 4.89
N ILE A 128 4.57 2.04 4.52
CA ILE A 128 4.17 2.37 3.14
C ILE A 128 3.55 3.76 3.19
N LEU A 129 3.94 4.65 2.27
CA LEU A 129 3.42 6.02 2.25
C LEU A 129 1.89 6.04 2.31
N PRO A 130 1.29 7.01 3.04
CA PRO A 130 -0.13 7.27 3.00
C PRO A 130 -0.68 7.28 1.58
N HIS A 131 -1.85 6.67 1.38
CA HIS A 131 -2.49 6.52 0.07
C HIS A 131 -2.49 7.84 -0.73
N ALA A 132 -2.85 8.95 -0.09
CA ALA A 132 -2.90 10.27 -0.71
C ALA A 132 -1.57 10.76 -1.29
N LEU A 133 -0.43 10.30 -0.76
CA LEU A 133 0.90 10.72 -1.22
C LEU A 133 1.46 9.84 -2.35
N ARG A 134 0.88 8.66 -2.60
CA ARG A 134 1.47 7.64 -3.48
C ARG A 134 1.45 8.02 -4.94
N GLU A 135 0.34 8.62 -5.42
CA GLU A 135 0.25 9.07 -6.82
C GLU A 135 1.27 10.17 -7.11
N ARG A 136 1.41 11.15 -6.21
CA ARG A 136 2.42 12.21 -6.34
C ARG A 136 3.84 11.63 -6.29
N ALA A 137 4.11 10.71 -5.37
CA ALA A 137 5.41 10.04 -5.27
C ALA A 137 5.79 9.34 -6.57
N LEU A 138 4.83 8.63 -7.18
CA LEU A 138 5.04 7.94 -8.46
C LEU A 138 5.23 8.93 -9.63
N ALA A 139 4.50 10.04 -9.64
CA ALA A 139 4.62 11.07 -10.68
C ALA A 139 6.05 11.68 -10.71
N VAL A 140 6.64 11.90 -9.53
CA VAL A 140 7.99 12.48 -9.40
C VAL A 140 9.12 11.44 -9.32
N ARG A 141 8.84 10.16 -9.59
CA ARG A 141 9.79 9.06 -9.40
C ARG A 141 11.11 9.15 -10.17
N LYS A 142 11.15 9.95 -11.23
CA LYS A 142 12.35 10.18 -12.05
C LYS A 142 13.14 11.43 -11.63
N GLU A 143 12.57 12.24 -10.75
CA GLU A 143 13.24 13.43 -10.25
C GLU A 143 14.30 13.05 -9.21
N GLN A 144 15.46 13.69 -9.25
CA GLN A 144 16.54 13.44 -8.30
C GLN A 144 16.47 14.34 -7.05
N SER A 145 15.59 15.37 -7.06
CA SER A 145 15.41 16.24 -5.91
C SER A 145 14.90 15.44 -4.69
N TYR A 146 15.64 15.48 -3.58
CA TYR A 146 15.28 14.73 -2.39
C TYR A 146 14.05 15.28 -1.67
N ASN A 147 13.74 16.56 -1.82
CA ASN A 147 12.65 17.27 -1.15
C ASN A 147 11.34 17.32 -1.97
N LYS A 148 11.26 16.61 -3.08
CA LYS A 148 10.17 16.65 -4.07
C LYS A 148 8.78 16.25 -3.53
N LEU A 149 8.70 15.71 -2.31
CA LEU A 149 7.45 15.31 -1.67
C LEU A 149 7.04 16.25 -0.50
N TRP A 150 7.88 17.20 -0.09
CA TRP A 150 7.61 18.02 1.10
C TRP A 150 6.34 18.86 1.00
N ASP A 151 6.07 19.47 -0.15
CA ASP A 151 4.86 20.25 -0.35
C ASP A 151 3.61 19.38 -0.25
N ALA A 152 3.63 18.18 -0.86
CA ALA A 152 2.53 17.24 -0.76
C ALA A 152 2.31 16.76 0.68
N ILE A 153 3.38 16.46 1.43
CA ILE A 153 3.30 16.12 2.86
C ILE A 153 2.73 17.29 3.67
N SER A 154 3.11 18.53 3.35
CA SER A 154 2.59 19.72 4.03
C SER A 154 1.09 19.90 3.81
N VAL A 155 0.61 19.67 2.58
CA VAL A 155 -0.82 19.68 2.25
C VAL A 155 -1.54 18.55 2.99
N PHE A 156 -1.02 17.32 2.90
CA PHE A 156 -1.56 16.15 3.58
C PHE A 156 -1.71 16.38 5.09
N ASN A 157 -0.65 16.85 5.77
CA ASN A 157 -0.69 17.12 7.20
C ASN A 157 -1.77 18.15 7.55
N ARG A 158 -1.83 19.27 6.80
CA ARG A 158 -2.84 20.31 7.01
C ARG A 158 -4.26 19.76 6.88
N GLU A 159 -4.52 18.92 5.88
CA GLU A 159 -5.83 18.32 5.67
C GLU A 159 -6.19 17.30 6.74
N MET A 160 -5.19 16.65 7.32
CA MET A 160 -5.36 15.78 8.49
C MET A 160 -5.47 16.56 9.81
N GLY A 161 -5.43 17.88 9.78
CA GLY A 161 -5.47 18.72 11.00
C GLY A 161 -4.15 18.76 11.76
N VAL A 162 -3.05 18.30 11.16
CA VAL A 162 -1.72 18.28 11.80
C VAL A 162 -0.92 19.53 11.39
N GLN A 163 -0.51 20.33 12.36
CA GLN A 163 0.27 21.55 12.15
C GLN A 163 1.76 21.24 11.97
N ALA A 164 2.12 20.71 10.79
CA ALA A 164 3.51 20.35 10.50
C ALA A 164 3.78 20.41 9.00
N ALA A 165 4.71 21.27 8.58
CA ALA A 165 5.15 21.35 7.19
C ALA A 165 6.14 20.22 6.88
N GLY A 166 5.99 19.51 5.75
CA GLY A 166 6.96 18.57 5.20
C GLY A 166 7.44 17.41 6.09
N HIS A 167 6.76 17.19 7.23
CA HIS A 167 7.14 16.19 8.24
C HIS A 167 6.06 15.11 8.38
N LEU A 168 6.23 13.97 7.75
CA LEU A 168 5.28 12.85 7.85
C LEU A 168 5.23 12.26 9.27
N GLU A 169 6.33 12.31 10.01
CA GLU A 169 6.41 11.77 11.37
C GLU A 169 5.37 12.39 12.31
N PHE A 170 5.02 13.67 12.14
CA PHE A 170 4.01 14.31 12.98
C PHE A 170 2.62 13.70 12.80
N PHE A 171 2.25 13.38 11.56
CA PHE A 171 1.03 12.61 11.28
C PHE A 171 1.08 11.23 11.97
N LEU A 172 2.18 10.51 11.82
CA LEU A 172 2.36 9.18 12.42
C LEU A 172 2.29 9.19 13.95
N LYS A 173 2.76 10.28 14.58
CA LYS A 173 2.69 10.44 16.04
C LYS A 173 1.28 10.85 16.48
N HIS A 174 0.65 11.77 15.75
CA HIS A 174 -0.66 12.31 16.10
C HIS A 174 -1.75 11.24 16.07
N PHE A 175 -1.76 10.40 15.03
CA PHE A 175 -2.75 9.34 14.86
C PHE A 175 -2.22 7.94 15.25
N ARG A 176 -1.23 7.89 16.13
CA ARG A 176 -0.58 6.62 16.47
C ARG A 176 -1.56 5.57 16.98
N LYS A 177 -2.48 5.98 17.86
CA LYS A 177 -3.44 5.06 18.48
C LYS A 177 -4.39 4.48 17.43
N GLU A 178 -5.01 5.33 16.64
CA GLU A 178 -5.96 4.95 15.59
C GLU A 178 -5.30 4.09 14.51
N LEU A 179 -4.06 4.43 14.13
CA LEU A 179 -3.29 3.65 13.18
C LEU A 179 -2.90 2.28 13.72
N ASP A 180 -2.55 2.17 15.01
CA ASP A 180 -2.20 0.90 15.66
C ASP A 180 -3.45 0.00 15.83
N GLU A 181 -4.65 0.58 16.02
CA GLU A 181 -5.91 -0.15 16.10
C GLU A 181 -6.23 -0.90 14.80
N PHE A 182 -5.98 -0.33 13.63
CA PHE A 182 -6.18 -1.06 12.37
C PHE A 182 -5.33 -2.33 12.28
N VAL A 183 -4.09 -2.29 12.76
CA VAL A 183 -3.22 -3.47 12.76
C VAL A 183 -3.69 -4.52 13.76
N ALA A 184 -4.26 -4.09 14.88
CA ALA A 184 -4.75 -4.98 15.92
C ALA A 184 -6.05 -5.69 15.51
N GLU A 185 -6.92 -5.02 14.74
CA GLU A 185 -8.26 -5.49 14.41
C GLU A 185 -8.33 -6.25 13.07
N PHE A 186 -7.45 -5.93 12.11
CA PHE A 186 -7.41 -6.68 10.84
C PHE A 186 -6.49 -7.89 10.94
N GLU A 187 -7.02 -9.04 10.61
CA GLU A 187 -6.28 -10.30 10.60
C GLU A 187 -5.61 -10.55 9.24
N CYS A 188 -4.33 -10.90 9.25
CA CYS A 188 -3.67 -11.50 8.09
C CYS A 188 -4.03 -13.00 8.05
N VAL A 189 -4.99 -13.37 7.19
CA VAL A 189 -5.50 -14.74 7.16
C VAL A 189 -4.48 -15.72 6.54
N PRO A 190 -4.54 -17.02 6.87
CA PRO A 190 -3.64 -18.02 6.28
C PRO A 190 -3.68 -18.02 4.73
N ARG A 191 -2.53 -18.16 4.09
CA ARG A 191 -2.34 -18.16 2.63
C ARG A 191 -2.71 -16.85 1.94
N GLN A 192 -2.95 -15.78 2.66
CA GLN A 192 -3.17 -14.47 2.08
C GLN A 192 -1.89 -13.97 1.41
N ILE A 193 -2.01 -13.59 0.13
CA ILE A 193 -0.91 -13.00 -0.65
C ILE A 193 -1.24 -11.60 -1.19
N GLY A 194 -2.37 -11.05 -0.78
CA GLY A 194 -2.81 -9.74 -1.23
C GLY A 194 -4.12 -9.32 -0.59
N ALA A 195 -4.62 -8.18 -1.03
CA ALA A 195 -5.92 -7.68 -0.63
C ALA A 195 -6.51 -6.72 -1.66
N ILE A 196 -7.84 -6.64 -1.70
CA ILE A 196 -8.58 -5.50 -2.22
C ILE A 196 -9.03 -4.69 -1.01
N ILE A 197 -8.68 -3.43 -0.99
CA ILE A 197 -8.98 -2.53 0.12
C ILE A 197 -10.08 -1.56 -0.32
N LEU A 198 -11.10 -1.45 0.53
CA LEU A 198 -12.18 -0.47 0.36
C LEU A 198 -12.13 0.51 1.54
N VAL A 199 -12.47 1.76 1.26
CA VAL A 199 -12.73 2.78 2.28
C VAL A 199 -14.04 3.47 1.91
N ASN A 200 -14.97 3.53 2.87
CA ASN A 200 -16.30 4.06 2.63
C ASN A 200 -17.00 3.38 1.43
N ASP A 201 -16.90 2.05 1.35
CA ASP A 201 -17.48 1.18 0.31
C ASP A 201 -16.93 1.38 -1.12
N GLN A 202 -15.84 2.14 -1.26
CA GLN A 202 -15.16 2.35 -2.54
C GLN A 202 -13.82 1.61 -2.55
N VAL A 203 -13.51 0.92 -3.64
CA VAL A 203 -12.20 0.32 -3.82
C VAL A 203 -11.14 1.42 -3.91
N VAL A 204 -10.18 1.37 -2.99
CA VAL A 204 -9.07 2.33 -2.89
C VAL A 204 -7.71 1.70 -3.21
N GLY A 205 -7.65 0.39 -3.37
CA GLY A 205 -6.42 -0.26 -3.78
C GLY A 205 -6.54 -1.76 -3.98
N VAL A 206 -5.64 -2.27 -4.82
CA VAL A 206 -5.41 -3.71 -5.07
C VAL A 206 -3.93 -3.98 -4.85
N GLU A 207 -3.61 -4.85 -3.92
CA GLU A 207 -2.24 -5.20 -3.55
C GLU A 207 -2.01 -6.70 -3.74
N ARG A 208 -0.87 -7.09 -4.30
CA ARG A 208 -0.45 -8.48 -4.47
C ARG A 208 1.02 -8.65 -4.15
N ALA A 209 1.34 -9.68 -3.40
CA ALA A 209 2.68 -10.11 -3.04
C ALA A 209 3.04 -11.46 -3.69
N PRO A 210 4.34 -11.81 -3.77
CA PRO A 210 4.77 -13.07 -4.34
C PRO A 210 4.46 -14.29 -3.47
N SER A 211 4.39 -14.10 -2.14
CA SER A 211 4.19 -15.16 -1.17
C SER A 211 3.45 -14.67 0.06
N HIS A 212 2.95 -15.60 0.86
CA HIS A 212 2.32 -15.29 2.14
C HIS A 212 3.31 -14.68 3.15
N ALA A 213 4.54 -15.17 3.22
CA ALA A 213 5.56 -14.63 4.11
C ALA A 213 5.90 -13.18 3.75
N TYR A 214 6.10 -12.89 2.45
CA TYR A 214 6.26 -11.52 1.96
C TYR A 214 5.08 -10.65 2.40
N TRP A 215 3.84 -11.13 2.17
CA TRP A 215 2.63 -10.41 2.53
C TRP A 215 2.56 -10.07 4.01
N GLN A 216 2.78 -11.05 4.89
CA GLN A 216 2.80 -10.85 6.34
C GLN A 216 3.78 -9.76 6.78
N SER A 217 4.91 -9.64 6.11
CA SER A 217 5.93 -8.65 6.44
C SER A 217 5.58 -7.22 6.05
N VAL A 218 4.76 -7.03 5.00
CA VAL A 218 4.37 -5.70 4.50
C VAL A 218 2.95 -5.29 4.94
N TRP A 219 2.12 -6.26 5.29
CA TRP A 219 0.73 -6.07 5.68
C TRP A 219 0.50 -5.02 6.75
N PRO A 220 1.24 -5.02 7.89
CA PRO A 220 1.05 -4.03 8.93
C PRO A 220 1.23 -2.59 8.42
N SER A 221 2.22 -2.36 7.57
CA SER A 221 2.49 -1.03 7.00
C SER A 221 1.45 -0.59 5.97
N LEU A 222 0.89 -1.53 5.21
CA LEU A 222 -0.20 -1.24 4.27
C LEU A 222 -1.47 -0.80 5.02
N ILE A 223 -1.88 -1.57 6.01
CA ILE A 223 -3.10 -1.28 6.77
C ILE A 223 -2.94 -0.02 7.62
N ARG A 224 -1.82 0.10 8.29
CA ARG A 224 -1.56 1.17 9.23
C ARG A 224 -1.39 2.52 8.54
N GLU A 225 -0.31 2.71 7.81
CA GLU A 225 0.04 4.02 7.27
C GLU A 225 -0.66 4.32 5.94
N CYS A 226 -0.71 3.33 5.04
CA CYS A 226 -1.22 3.58 3.70
C CYS A 226 -2.73 3.80 3.71
N TYR A 227 -3.49 2.78 4.03
CA TYR A 227 -4.95 2.83 3.93
C TYR A 227 -5.63 3.34 5.20
N GLY A 228 -5.04 3.12 6.39
CA GLY A 228 -5.52 3.67 7.65
C GLY A 228 -5.61 5.19 7.64
N SER A 229 -4.63 5.86 7.02
CA SER A 229 -4.67 7.33 6.86
C SER A 229 -5.92 7.81 6.12
N LEU A 230 -6.35 7.08 5.10
CA LEU A 230 -7.54 7.42 4.32
C LEU A 230 -8.83 7.16 5.11
N ALA A 231 -8.90 6.05 5.85
CA ALA A 231 -10.04 5.72 6.71
C ALA A 231 -10.23 6.76 7.83
N ILE A 232 -9.14 7.20 8.48
CA ILE A 232 -9.16 8.28 9.47
C ILE A 232 -9.69 9.58 8.84
N ARG A 233 -9.21 9.93 7.64
CA ARG A 233 -9.69 11.14 6.96
C ARG A 233 -11.17 11.10 6.67
N VAL A 234 -11.71 9.96 6.25
CA VAL A 234 -13.16 9.79 6.03
C VAL A 234 -13.94 9.96 7.32
N ALA A 235 -13.47 9.38 8.43
CA ALA A 235 -14.09 9.55 9.74
C ALA A 235 -14.14 11.03 10.14
N GLN A 236 -13.04 11.76 10.02
CA GLN A 236 -12.98 13.20 10.28
C GLN A 236 -13.99 14.00 9.45
N LEU A 237 -14.09 13.72 8.15
CA LEU A 237 -15.00 14.43 7.25
C LEU A 237 -16.48 14.18 7.57
N LYS A 238 -16.79 13.03 8.16
CA LYS A 238 -18.16 12.71 8.62
C LYS A 238 -18.47 13.23 10.01
N GLY A 239 -17.51 13.87 10.67
CA GLY A 239 -17.68 14.39 12.02
C GLY A 239 -17.75 13.31 13.10
N GLU A 240 -17.35 12.09 12.77
CA GLU A 240 -17.21 11.00 13.71
C GLU A 240 -15.82 11.05 14.33
N GLN A 241 -15.74 10.88 15.64
CA GLN A 241 -14.44 10.69 16.28
C GLN A 241 -13.86 9.36 15.79
N PRO A 242 -12.55 9.29 15.47
CA PRO A 242 -11.92 8.02 15.06
C PRO A 242 -11.89 6.96 16.18
N GLU A 243 -12.38 7.30 17.37
CA GLU A 243 -12.48 6.40 18.50
C GLU A 243 -13.55 5.33 18.27
N ALA A 244 -13.08 4.13 18.13
CA ALA A 244 -13.79 2.87 17.91
C ALA A 244 -14.47 2.74 16.53
N PRO A 245 -13.93 1.88 15.69
CA PRO A 245 -14.63 1.41 14.50
C PRO A 245 -15.85 0.59 14.92
N ALA A 246 -17.01 1.18 14.88
CA ALA A 246 -18.24 0.41 15.03
C ALA A 246 -18.33 -0.57 13.87
N SER A 247 -18.47 -1.86 14.15
CA SER A 247 -18.85 -2.84 13.14
C SER A 247 -20.06 -2.30 12.39
N ARG A 248 -19.97 -2.13 11.08
CA ARG A 248 -21.06 -1.55 10.28
C ARG A 248 -22.21 -2.49 10.05
N THR A 249 -22.05 -3.76 10.37
CA THR A 249 -23.12 -4.72 10.28
C THR A 249 -23.88 -4.74 11.61
N PRO A 250 -25.05 -4.08 11.69
CA PRO A 250 -25.84 -4.13 12.90
C PRO A 250 -26.28 -5.58 13.12
N VAL A 251 -25.91 -6.13 14.26
CA VAL A 251 -26.45 -7.41 14.70
C VAL A 251 -27.85 -7.10 15.24
N PRO A 252 -28.91 -7.69 14.68
CA PRO A 252 -30.24 -7.50 15.20
C PRO A 252 -30.35 -8.06 16.62
N ASP A 253 -31.32 -7.55 17.39
CA ASP A 253 -31.65 -8.14 18.70
C ASP A 253 -32.03 -9.60 18.50
N VAL A 254 -31.34 -10.49 19.19
CA VAL A 254 -31.56 -11.94 19.13
C VAL A 254 -32.04 -12.47 20.47
N SER A 255 -32.99 -13.40 20.45
CA SER A 255 -33.61 -13.92 21.66
C SER A 255 -33.08 -15.30 22.08
N SER A 256 -32.28 -15.96 21.22
CA SER A 256 -31.70 -17.28 21.47
C SER A 256 -30.34 -17.47 20.80
N LEU A 257 -29.56 -18.48 21.23
CA LEU A 257 -28.31 -18.85 20.61
C LEU A 257 -28.50 -19.35 19.17
N ASP A 258 -29.53 -20.13 18.90
CA ASP A 258 -29.86 -20.64 17.56
C ASP A 258 -30.17 -19.48 16.58
N GLU A 259 -30.89 -18.47 17.07
CA GLU A 259 -31.15 -17.26 16.30
C GLU A 259 -29.86 -16.46 16.03
N LEU A 260 -29.00 -16.34 17.04
CA LEU A 260 -27.68 -15.69 16.89
C LEU A 260 -26.84 -16.42 15.86
N GLU A 261 -26.74 -17.75 15.91
CA GLU A 261 -25.99 -18.55 14.92
C GLU A 261 -26.52 -18.33 13.50
N SER A 262 -27.87 -18.31 13.35
CA SER A 262 -28.52 -18.07 12.07
C SER A 262 -28.19 -16.67 11.51
N VAL A 263 -28.25 -15.63 12.35
CA VAL A 263 -27.95 -14.27 11.98
C VAL A 263 -26.46 -14.13 11.57
N ILE A 264 -25.55 -14.71 12.34
CA ILE A 264 -24.12 -14.71 12.01
C ILE A 264 -23.85 -15.40 10.67
N ALA A 265 -24.51 -16.56 10.42
CA ALA A 265 -24.37 -17.27 9.16
C ALA A 265 -24.91 -16.47 7.96
N GLU A 266 -26.02 -15.77 8.14
CA GLU A 266 -26.60 -14.90 7.11
C GLU A 266 -25.69 -13.70 6.80
N ILE A 267 -25.21 -13.00 7.82
CA ILE A 267 -24.24 -11.89 7.67
C ILE A 267 -23.00 -12.38 6.94
N ALA A 268 -22.42 -13.52 7.35
CA ALA A 268 -21.25 -14.10 6.70
C ALA A 268 -21.49 -14.39 5.22
N SER A 269 -22.67 -14.94 4.88
CA SER A 269 -23.04 -15.23 3.48
C SER A 269 -23.19 -13.96 2.65
N GLN A 270 -23.78 -12.91 3.21
CA GLN A 270 -23.94 -11.62 2.53
C GLN A 270 -22.57 -10.95 2.28
N GLU A 271 -21.67 -11.01 3.27
CA GLU A 271 -20.31 -10.49 3.13
C GLU A 271 -19.51 -11.25 2.07
N ASP A 272 -19.63 -12.58 2.00
CA ASP A 272 -18.96 -13.39 0.99
C ASP A 272 -19.47 -13.07 -0.44
N GLU A 273 -20.77 -12.92 -0.63
CA GLU A 273 -21.32 -12.54 -1.93
C GLU A 273 -20.90 -11.12 -2.33
N ARG A 274 -20.87 -10.18 -1.39
CA ARG A 274 -20.37 -8.83 -1.62
C ARG A 274 -18.89 -8.82 -2.01
N ALA A 275 -18.05 -9.64 -1.36
CA ALA A 275 -16.66 -9.78 -1.74
C ALA A 275 -16.52 -10.27 -3.18
N LYS A 276 -17.25 -11.30 -3.57
CA LYS A 276 -17.26 -11.86 -4.92
C LYS A 276 -17.74 -10.84 -5.96
N GLU A 277 -18.80 -10.07 -5.65
CA GLU A 277 -19.30 -9.01 -6.53
C GLU A 277 -18.24 -7.93 -6.75
N THR A 278 -17.65 -7.41 -5.67
CA THR A 278 -16.57 -6.41 -5.75
C THR A 278 -15.41 -6.90 -6.62
N VAL A 279 -15.04 -8.18 -6.47
CA VAL A 279 -13.97 -8.77 -7.32
C VAL A 279 -14.41 -8.82 -8.78
N ARG A 280 -15.63 -9.30 -9.06
CA ARG A 280 -16.16 -9.39 -10.45
C ARG A 280 -16.15 -8.05 -11.16
N GLU A 281 -16.57 -6.98 -10.47
CA GLU A 281 -16.57 -5.61 -11.03
C GLU A 281 -15.17 -5.10 -11.42
N LEU A 282 -14.12 -5.67 -10.82
CA LEU A 282 -12.75 -5.26 -11.07
C LEU A 282 -12.06 -6.06 -12.18
N LEU A 283 -12.53 -7.27 -12.48
CA LEU A 283 -11.80 -8.20 -13.36
C LEU A 283 -11.53 -7.63 -14.75
N ASP A 284 -12.47 -6.89 -15.30
CA ASP A 284 -12.41 -6.35 -16.66
C ASP A 284 -11.70 -4.98 -16.75
N GLU A 285 -11.26 -4.43 -15.60
CA GLU A 285 -10.53 -3.17 -15.60
C GLU A 285 -9.17 -3.31 -16.30
N GLU A 286 -8.95 -2.50 -17.33
CA GLU A 286 -7.73 -2.49 -18.11
C GLU A 286 -6.65 -1.61 -17.48
N LEU A 287 -5.42 -2.11 -17.47
CA LEU A 287 -4.24 -1.45 -16.97
C LEU A 287 -3.23 -1.27 -18.09
N THR A 288 -3.01 -0.03 -18.50
CA THR A 288 -1.98 0.29 -19.49
C THR A 288 -0.63 0.45 -18.81
N LEU A 289 0.36 -0.34 -19.21
CA LEU A 289 1.67 -0.41 -18.60
C LEU A 289 2.74 0.30 -19.42
N SER A 290 3.65 0.96 -18.72
CA SER A 290 4.92 1.46 -19.27
C SER A 290 6.08 0.90 -18.48
N ARG A 291 7.09 0.35 -19.18
CA ARG A 291 8.29 -0.20 -18.53
C ARG A 291 9.16 0.92 -17.98
N ASP A 292 9.48 0.86 -16.69
CA ASP A 292 10.41 1.78 -16.04
C ASP A 292 11.82 1.21 -15.90
N ASP A 293 11.94 -0.09 -15.52
CA ASP A 293 13.22 -0.73 -15.24
C ASP A 293 13.18 -2.23 -15.57
N SER A 294 14.35 -2.84 -15.68
CA SER A 294 14.51 -4.29 -15.81
C SER A 294 15.75 -4.73 -15.02
N THR A 295 15.55 -5.60 -14.05
CA THR A 295 16.62 -6.06 -13.14
C THR A 295 16.43 -7.54 -12.84
N ALA A 296 17.51 -8.32 -12.91
CA ALA A 296 17.51 -9.74 -12.59
C ALA A 296 16.45 -10.57 -13.38
N GLY A 297 16.20 -10.19 -14.65
CA GLY A 297 15.16 -10.83 -15.48
C GLY A 297 13.73 -10.36 -15.23
N LEU A 298 13.51 -9.54 -14.19
CA LEU A 298 12.20 -8.97 -13.87
C LEU A 298 12.00 -7.63 -14.59
N SER A 299 10.76 -7.31 -14.96
CA SER A 299 10.36 -5.96 -15.40
C SER A 299 9.59 -5.24 -14.29
N ILE A 300 9.94 -3.98 -14.05
CA ILE A 300 9.16 -3.04 -13.23
C ILE A 300 8.40 -2.15 -14.20
N GLU A 301 7.09 -2.17 -14.09
CA GLU A 301 6.21 -1.47 -15.02
C GLU A 301 5.25 -0.57 -14.24
N THR A 302 5.10 0.69 -14.68
CA THR A 302 4.18 1.66 -14.09
C THR A 302 2.85 1.63 -14.83
N VAL A 303 1.76 1.56 -14.08
CA VAL A 303 0.39 1.70 -14.57
C VAL A 303 0.14 3.17 -14.91
N GLN A 304 -0.34 3.43 -16.12
CA GLN A 304 -0.78 4.77 -16.52
C GLN A 304 -2.04 5.13 -15.71
N PRO A 305 -2.08 6.34 -15.12
CA PRO A 305 -3.20 6.72 -14.28
C PRO A 305 -4.53 6.75 -15.02
N ASP A 306 -5.47 5.93 -14.56
CA ASP A 306 -6.88 5.95 -14.93
C ASP A 306 -7.67 5.67 -13.63
N ARG A 307 -8.35 4.54 -13.48
CA ARG A 307 -8.92 4.12 -12.20
C ARG A 307 -7.82 3.81 -11.18
N PHE A 308 -6.81 3.11 -11.63
CA PHE A 308 -5.64 2.77 -10.80
C PHE A 308 -4.39 3.50 -11.28
N THR A 309 -3.48 3.71 -10.35
CA THR A 309 -2.08 4.07 -10.57
C THR A 309 -1.21 3.04 -9.85
N GLY A 310 0.10 3.13 -9.95
CA GLY A 310 0.99 2.22 -9.21
C GLY A 310 1.92 1.44 -10.10
N GLN A 311 2.38 0.30 -9.61
CA GLN A 311 3.38 -0.52 -10.30
C GLN A 311 3.10 -2.01 -10.18
N VAL A 312 3.53 -2.73 -11.22
CA VAL A 312 3.60 -4.18 -11.22
C VAL A 312 5.04 -4.64 -11.48
N ILE A 313 5.44 -5.76 -10.89
CA ILE A 313 6.70 -6.45 -11.19
C ILE A 313 6.33 -7.78 -11.82
N ARG A 314 6.97 -8.07 -12.96
CA ARG A 314 6.70 -9.29 -13.73
C ARG A 314 7.97 -10.10 -13.96
N ASP A 315 7.80 -11.41 -13.90
CA ASP A 315 8.75 -12.42 -14.37
C ASP A 315 8.19 -13.02 -15.66
N GLY A 316 8.67 -12.57 -16.80
CA GLY A 316 8.07 -12.86 -18.08
C GLY A 316 6.62 -12.37 -18.17
N GLU A 317 5.67 -13.30 -18.32
CA GLU A 317 4.24 -12.97 -18.35
C GLU A 317 3.58 -13.02 -16.95
N LYS A 318 4.24 -13.62 -15.97
CA LYS A 318 3.71 -13.77 -14.61
C LYS A 318 3.86 -12.47 -13.82
N ILE A 319 2.77 -11.98 -13.22
CA ILE A 319 2.82 -10.89 -12.24
C ILE A 319 3.21 -11.49 -10.89
N VAL A 320 4.34 -11.07 -10.34
CA VAL A 320 4.86 -11.53 -9.05
C VAL A 320 4.57 -10.54 -7.91
N TYR A 321 4.42 -9.25 -8.24
CA TYR A 321 4.07 -8.20 -7.29
C TYR A 321 3.21 -7.16 -7.99
N ALA A 322 2.22 -6.63 -7.30
CA ALA A 322 1.44 -5.49 -7.75
C ALA A 322 1.05 -4.60 -6.56
N SER A 323 1.05 -3.30 -6.79
CA SER A 323 0.63 -2.29 -5.82
C SER A 323 -0.09 -1.19 -6.58
N LEU A 324 -1.42 -1.22 -6.53
CA LEU A 324 -2.34 -0.47 -7.36
C LEU A 324 -3.30 0.37 -6.51
N PRO A 325 -2.85 1.51 -5.96
CA PRO A 325 -3.78 2.46 -5.34
C PRO A 325 -4.72 3.06 -6.40
N THR A 326 -5.97 3.31 -6.03
CA THR A 326 -6.90 4.04 -6.87
C THR A 326 -6.44 5.49 -7.02
N ALA A 327 -6.47 6.01 -8.24
CA ALA A 327 -6.04 7.36 -8.54
C ALA A 327 -6.93 8.41 -7.86
N GLN A 328 -6.34 9.51 -7.38
CA GLN A 328 -7.06 10.58 -6.68
C GLN A 328 -8.18 11.18 -7.53
N LYS A 329 -7.92 11.37 -8.82
CA LYS A 329 -8.92 11.87 -9.77
C LYS A 329 -10.13 10.95 -9.82
N TRP A 330 -9.93 9.63 -9.89
CA TRP A 330 -11.02 8.66 -9.91
C TRP A 330 -11.87 8.74 -8.64
N LEU A 331 -11.24 8.82 -7.47
CA LEU A 331 -11.94 8.98 -6.20
C LEU A 331 -12.77 10.26 -6.16
N THR A 332 -12.26 11.35 -6.73
CA THR A 332 -12.95 12.64 -6.81
C THR A 332 -14.15 12.58 -7.76
N ASP A 333 -14.00 12.01 -8.96
CA ASP A 333 -15.01 12.01 -10.01
C ASP A 333 -16.17 11.04 -9.72
N ASN A 334 -15.91 9.94 -8.99
CA ASN A 334 -16.85 8.85 -8.74
C ASN A 334 -17.55 8.88 -7.37
N LYS A 335 -18.06 10.05 -6.94
CA LYS A 335 -18.96 10.24 -5.78
C LYS A 335 -18.33 10.26 -4.37
N TRP A 336 -17.02 10.34 -4.24
CA TRP A 336 -16.50 10.92 -3.03
C TRP A 336 -16.87 12.41 -2.91
N GLN A 337 -17.78 12.89 -3.78
CA GLN A 337 -18.16 14.28 -4.02
C GLN A 337 -18.67 15.08 -2.81
N LYS A 338 -18.91 14.45 -1.68
CA LYS A 338 -19.19 15.17 -0.43
C LYS A 338 -18.02 15.21 0.56
N ALA A 339 -16.93 14.53 0.22
CA ALA A 339 -15.73 14.51 1.01
C ALA A 339 -14.53 14.24 0.10
N GLN A 340 -14.03 15.28 -0.61
CA GLN A 340 -12.70 15.17 -1.22
C GLN A 340 -11.71 14.86 -0.09
N PRO A 341 -11.16 13.64 -0.02
CA PRO A 341 -10.33 13.30 1.12
C PRO A 341 -9.04 14.12 1.14
N PHE A 342 -8.49 14.43 -0.05
CA PHE A 342 -7.27 15.23 -0.17
C PHE A 342 -7.24 16.02 -1.49
N ALA A 343 -6.78 17.26 -1.41
CA ALA A 343 -6.52 18.15 -2.56
C ALA A 343 -5.00 18.23 -2.82
N ILE A 344 -4.35 17.08 -3.05
CA ILE A 344 -2.89 16.99 -3.23
C ILE A 344 -2.50 17.03 -4.71
#